data_db9ca0adf2051375ec490cd6fdaa17fc
#
_entry.id   db9ca0adf2051375ec490cd6fdaa17fc
#
_cell.length_a   1.000
_cell.length_b   1.000
_cell.length_c   1.000
_cell.angle_alpha   90.00
_cell.angle_beta   90.00
_cell.angle_gamma   90.00
#
_symmetry.space_group_name_H-M   'P 1'
#
loop_
_entity.id
_entity.type
_entity.pdbx_description
1 polymer ?
#
loop_
_entity_poly.entity_id
_entity_poly.type
_entity_poly.pdbx_seq_one_letter_code
_entity_poly.pdbx_strand_id
1 'polypeptide(L)'
;MLPPYHVILENDDHHSFDFVISVLRKVFGISEERALEFALQAHKTGRSIVWTGGKEVAELKLDQIHSFAEIRADGAKLGPLGACIEPAA
;
A
#
# COMPACT_ATOMS: atom_id res chain seq x y z
N MET A 1 22.15 13.80 7.72
CA MET A 1 21.08 12.76 7.89
C MET A 1 20.01 12.95 6.84
N LEU A 2 19.66 11.89 6.13
CA LEU A 2 18.59 11.95 5.15
C LEU A 2 17.23 12.00 5.86
N PRO A 3 16.27 12.78 5.33
CA PRO A 3 14.92 12.79 5.91
C PRO A 3 14.25 11.41 5.78
N PRO A 4 13.35 11.07 6.69
CA PRO A 4 12.54 9.86 6.51
C PRO A 4 11.59 10.02 5.33
N TYR A 5 11.09 8.88 4.85
CA TYR A 5 10.11 8.81 3.76
C TYR A 5 8.86 8.07 4.21
N HIS A 6 7.72 8.56 3.74
CA HIS A 6 6.44 7.86 3.89
C HIS A 6 6.23 6.91 2.71
N VAL A 7 5.71 5.72 3.00
CA VAL A 7 5.05 4.89 1.99
C VAL A 7 3.56 5.21 2.09
N ILE A 8 2.98 5.58 0.96
CA ILE A 8 1.61 6.07 0.89
C ILE A 8 0.78 5.14 0.04
N LEU A 9 -0.33 4.66 0.62
CA LEU A 9 -1.35 3.93 -0.10
C LEU A 9 -2.31 4.94 -0.70
N GLU A 10 -2.54 4.85 -2.01
CA GLU A 10 -3.48 5.71 -2.71
C GLU A 10 -4.79 4.97 -2.96
N ASN A 11 -5.91 5.69 -2.92
CA ASN A 11 -7.19 5.10 -3.26
C ASN A 11 -7.21 4.71 -4.74
N ASP A 12 -7.63 3.47 -5.01
CA ASP A 12 -7.97 3.06 -6.36
C ASP A 12 -9.25 2.22 -6.28
N ASP A 13 -10.19 2.51 -7.17
CA ASP A 13 -11.49 1.85 -7.17
C ASP A 13 -11.47 0.53 -7.92
N HIS A 14 -10.30 0.05 -8.34
CA HIS A 14 -10.16 -1.15 -9.16
C HIS A 14 -9.87 -2.40 -8.32
N HIS A 15 -9.15 -2.25 -7.19
CA HIS A 15 -8.77 -3.37 -6.34
C HIS A 15 -9.77 -3.58 -5.22
N SER A 16 -9.98 -4.84 -4.81
CA SER A 16 -10.83 -5.17 -3.67
C SER A 16 -10.15 -4.80 -2.35
N PHE A 17 -10.95 -4.55 -1.30
CA PHE A 17 -10.42 -4.36 0.05
C PHE A 17 -9.63 -5.57 0.52
N ASP A 18 -10.11 -6.78 0.23
CA ASP A 18 -9.42 -8.02 0.61
C ASP A 18 -8.01 -8.09 0.02
N PHE A 19 -7.87 -7.69 -1.24
CA PHE A 19 -6.56 -7.65 -1.88
C PHE A 19 -5.64 -6.62 -1.22
N VAL A 20 -6.13 -5.40 -0.99
CA VAL A 20 -5.36 -4.32 -0.35
C VAL A 20 -4.89 -4.76 1.03
N ILE A 21 -5.80 -5.30 1.85
CA ILE A 21 -5.48 -5.80 3.19
C ILE A 21 -4.40 -6.89 3.12
N SER A 22 -4.55 -7.83 2.20
CA SER A 22 -3.59 -8.92 2.01
C SER A 22 -2.19 -8.40 1.68
N VAL A 23 -2.09 -7.43 0.75
CA VAL A 23 -0.81 -6.83 0.36
C VAL A 23 -0.16 -6.11 1.54
N LEU A 24 -0.92 -5.27 2.27
CA LEU A 24 -0.39 -4.54 3.42
C LEU A 24 0.12 -5.49 4.50
N ARG A 25 -0.59 -6.56 4.76
CA ARG A 25 -0.16 -7.56 5.74
C ARG A 25 1.12 -8.27 5.32
N LYS A 26 1.23 -8.63 4.06
CA LYS A 26 2.42 -9.32 3.53
C LYS A 26 3.66 -8.42 3.51
N VAL A 27 3.48 -7.16 3.15
CA VAL A 27 4.61 -6.22 3.01
C VAL A 27 5.06 -5.69 4.37
N PHE A 28 4.12 -5.36 5.27
CA PHE A 28 4.44 -4.66 6.51
C PHE A 28 4.30 -5.53 7.77
N GLY A 29 3.75 -6.74 7.65
CA GLY A 29 3.60 -7.63 8.80
C GLY A 29 2.60 -7.13 9.85
N ILE A 30 1.63 -6.32 9.46
CA ILE A 30 0.64 -5.74 10.36
C ILE A 30 -0.60 -6.64 10.49
N SER A 31 -1.43 -6.35 11.50
CA SER A 31 -2.67 -7.09 11.71
C SER A 31 -3.71 -6.77 10.63
N GLU A 32 -4.70 -7.65 10.51
CA GLU A 32 -5.82 -7.43 9.60
C GLU A 32 -6.58 -6.15 9.94
N GLU A 33 -6.81 -5.89 11.24
CA GLU A 33 -7.49 -4.67 11.70
C GLU A 33 -6.73 -3.43 11.31
N ARG A 34 -5.41 -3.43 11.49
CA ARG A 34 -4.57 -2.29 11.14
C ARG A 34 -4.56 -2.06 9.62
N ALA A 35 -4.45 -3.13 8.85
CA ALA A 35 -4.51 -3.05 7.40
C ALA A 35 -5.86 -2.50 6.91
N LEU A 36 -6.95 -2.93 7.53
CA LEU A 36 -8.28 -2.42 7.22
C LEU A 36 -8.40 -0.92 7.52
N GLU A 37 -7.87 -0.46 8.65
CA GLU A 37 -7.86 0.97 8.99
C GLU A 37 -7.16 1.80 7.89
N PHE A 38 -6.00 1.35 7.43
CA PHE A 38 -5.28 2.03 6.36
C PHE A 38 -6.06 2.03 5.04
N ALA A 39 -6.65 0.90 4.68
CA ALA A 39 -7.45 0.78 3.46
C ALA A 39 -8.68 1.69 3.50
N LEU A 40 -9.37 1.75 4.63
CA LEU A 40 -10.52 2.63 4.81
C LEU A 40 -10.13 4.11 4.76
N GLN A 41 -9.01 4.48 5.37
CA GLN A 41 -8.53 5.85 5.31
C GLN A 41 -8.23 6.27 3.87
N ALA A 42 -7.52 5.43 3.10
CA ALA A 42 -7.24 5.71 1.70
C ALA A 42 -8.54 5.85 0.89
N HIS A 43 -9.53 4.99 1.17
CA HIS A 43 -10.83 5.04 0.49
C HIS A 43 -11.58 6.34 0.79
N LYS A 44 -11.56 6.81 2.04
CA LYS A 44 -12.30 7.99 2.47
C LYS A 44 -11.61 9.31 2.12
N THR A 45 -10.28 9.35 2.23
CA THR A 45 -9.51 10.60 2.11
C THR A 45 -8.64 10.67 0.85
N GLY A 46 -8.55 9.59 0.10
CA GLY A 46 -7.74 9.51 -1.11
C GLY A 46 -6.36 8.91 -0.89
N ARG A 47 -5.84 8.91 0.34
CA ARG A 47 -4.51 8.39 0.63
C ARG A 47 -4.35 8.07 2.11
N SER A 48 -3.42 7.15 2.42
CA SER A 48 -3.03 6.91 3.81
C SER A 48 -1.54 6.60 3.91
N ILE A 49 -0.92 7.10 4.98
CA ILE A 49 0.49 6.81 5.27
C ILE A 49 0.53 5.46 6.00
N VAL A 50 1.11 4.44 5.34
CA VAL A 50 1.12 3.08 5.89
C VAL A 50 2.44 2.72 6.56
N TRP A 51 3.50 3.49 6.30
CA TRP A 51 4.81 3.24 6.89
C TRP A 51 5.70 4.49 6.73
N THR A 52 6.61 4.68 7.67
CA THR A 52 7.60 5.78 7.62
C THR A 52 8.95 5.26 8.07
N GLY A 53 9.99 5.61 7.36
CA GLY A 53 11.35 5.22 7.70
C GLY A 53 12.36 5.65 6.64
N GLY A 54 13.51 4.99 6.59
CA GLY A 54 14.58 5.33 5.65
C GLY A 54 14.17 5.17 4.20
N LYS A 55 14.74 6.01 3.33
CA LYS A 55 14.39 6.06 1.91
C LYS A 55 14.59 4.70 1.22
N GLU A 56 15.71 4.02 1.46
CA GLU A 56 16.01 2.74 0.82
C GLU A 56 14.98 1.67 1.19
N VAL A 57 14.57 1.63 2.46
CA VAL A 57 13.54 0.68 2.90
C VAL A 57 12.19 1.07 2.35
N ALA A 58 11.87 2.38 2.29
CA ALA A 58 10.63 2.85 1.66
C ALA A 58 10.56 2.41 0.20
N GLU A 59 11.64 2.56 -0.56
CA GLU A 59 11.72 2.11 -1.95
C GLU A 59 11.50 0.60 -2.08
N LEU A 60 12.12 -0.19 -1.20
CA LEU A 60 11.95 -1.64 -1.18
C LEU A 60 10.48 -2.02 -0.90
N LYS A 61 9.86 -1.37 0.10
CA LYS A 61 8.46 -1.61 0.42
C LYS A 61 7.54 -1.27 -0.75
N LEU A 62 7.80 -0.15 -1.43
CA LEU A 62 7.04 0.24 -2.61
C LEU A 62 7.17 -0.81 -3.72
N ASP A 63 8.38 -1.28 -3.99
CA ASP A 63 8.61 -2.33 -4.99
C ASP A 63 7.85 -3.62 -4.62
N GLN A 64 7.85 -3.98 -3.35
CA GLN A 64 7.10 -5.15 -2.87
C GLN A 64 5.59 -4.98 -3.09
N ILE A 65 5.05 -3.81 -2.77
CA ILE A 65 3.63 -3.51 -3.04
C ILE A 65 3.33 -3.67 -4.53
N HIS A 66 4.16 -3.10 -5.39
CA HIS A 66 3.95 -3.13 -6.83
C HIS A 66 4.17 -4.51 -7.46
N SER A 67 4.77 -5.45 -6.74
CA SER A 67 4.98 -6.82 -7.24
C SER A 67 3.71 -7.67 -7.19
N PHE A 68 2.69 -7.26 -6.44
CA PHE A 68 1.44 -8.01 -6.33
C PHE A 68 0.46 -7.59 -7.42
N ALA A 69 -0.30 -8.56 -7.91
CA ALA A 69 -1.39 -8.32 -8.85
C ALA A 69 -2.62 -9.07 -8.39
N GLU A 70 -3.79 -8.46 -8.55
CA GLU A 70 -5.06 -9.09 -8.21
C GLU A 70 -5.60 -9.86 -9.40
N ILE A 71 -5.99 -11.13 -9.18
CA ILE A 71 -6.65 -11.94 -10.20
C ILE A 71 -8.14 -11.93 -9.89
N ARG A 72 -8.94 -11.43 -10.83
CA ARG A 72 -10.39 -11.37 -10.69
C ARG A 72 -11.02 -12.73 -10.99
N ALA A 73 -12.30 -12.89 -10.58
CA ALA A 73 -13.04 -14.12 -10.81
C ALA A 73 -13.17 -14.49 -12.29
N ASP A 74 -13.17 -13.48 -13.18
CA ASP A 74 -13.21 -13.67 -14.64
C ASP A 74 -11.84 -13.98 -15.26
N GLY A 75 -10.80 -14.08 -14.44
CA GLY A 75 -9.43 -14.32 -14.90
C GLY A 75 -8.66 -13.07 -15.27
N ALA A 76 -9.28 -11.90 -15.26
CA ALA A 76 -8.57 -10.65 -15.55
C ALA A 76 -7.55 -10.34 -14.47
N LYS A 77 -6.37 -9.89 -14.90
CA LYS A 77 -5.27 -9.51 -14.01
C LYS A 77 -5.23 -8.00 -13.89
N LEU A 78 -5.44 -7.49 -12.67
CA LEU A 78 -5.31 -6.08 -12.38
C LEU A 78 -3.86 -5.74 -12.08
N GLY A 79 -3.42 -4.59 -12.60
CA GLY A 79 -2.07 -4.08 -12.37
C GLY A 79 -1.79 -3.74 -10.91
N PRO A 80 -0.61 -3.17 -10.63
CA PRO A 80 -0.21 -2.94 -9.25
C PRO A 80 -1.13 -1.97 -8.52
N LEU A 81 -1.19 -2.17 -7.20
CA LEU A 81 -1.90 -1.30 -6.27
C LEU A 81 -1.31 0.12 -6.33
N GLY A 82 -2.16 1.14 -6.29
CA GLY A 82 -1.72 2.53 -6.24
C GLY A 82 -0.97 2.83 -4.95
N ALA A 83 0.30 3.19 -5.08
CA ALA A 83 1.15 3.55 -3.95
C ALA A 83 2.33 4.38 -4.43
N CYS A 84 2.86 5.21 -3.52
CA CYS A 84 4.05 6.02 -3.80
C CYS A 84 4.84 6.25 -2.52
N ILE A 85 6.01 6.87 -2.65
CA ILE A 85 6.78 7.36 -1.50
C ILE A 85 6.96 8.86 -1.62
N GLU A 86 7.07 9.55 -0.49
CA GLU A 86 7.39 10.97 -0.45
C GLU A 86 8.15 11.32 0.83
N PRO A 87 8.97 12.40 0.82
CA PRO A 87 9.64 12.84 2.06
C PRO A 87 8.62 13.14 3.16
N ALA A 88 8.96 12.74 4.39
CA ALA A 88 8.09 12.89 5.55
C ALA A 88 8.13 14.28 6.18
N ALA A 89 9.08 15.11 5.79
CA ALA A 89 9.27 16.42 6.41
C ALA A 89 8.82 17.55 5.50
#